data_bcf985a9609603c5ed918c95d7a71d56
#
_entry.id   bcf985a9609603c5ed918c95d7a71d56
#
_cell.length_a   1.000
_cell.length_b   1.000
_cell.length_c   1.000
_cell.angle_alpha   90.00
_cell.angle_beta   90.00
_cell.angle_gamma   90.00
#
_symmetry.space_group_name_H-M   'P 1'
#
loop_
_entity.id
_entity.type
_entity.pdbx_description
1 polymer ?
#
loop_
_entity_poly.entity_id
_entity_poly.type
_entity_poly.pdbx_seq_one_letter_code
_entity_poly.pdbx_strand_id
1 'polypeptide(L)'
;QAMSSEDVPAAIEQVSQILRSRHRRNLGQDDFSIISTQSFLDMASAVTGTITAFLGGIAGVSLLVGGIGIMNIMLVTVVERTREIGLRKAMGARKMDIRLQFLVESSLLSLGGGLIGILLGWGIALLVGQIATMSGVDIQPVVEIEVILLATLFSAAVGLFFGLYPASRAAGLQPVEALRYE
;
A
#
# COMPACT_ATOMS: atom_id res chain seq x y z
N GLN A 1 -3.95 -43.18 4.96
CA GLN A 1 -4.38 -41.84 4.58
C GLN A 1 -4.48 -40.99 5.83
N ALA A 2 -3.84 -39.82 5.85
CA ALA A 2 -4.08 -38.83 6.90
C ALA A 2 -5.53 -38.31 6.75
N MET A 3 -6.29 -38.30 7.83
CA MET A 3 -7.71 -37.88 7.81
C MET A 3 -7.85 -36.35 7.95
N SER A 4 -6.82 -35.68 8.45
CA SER A 4 -6.78 -34.23 8.65
C SER A 4 -5.39 -33.70 8.25
N SER A 5 -5.31 -32.39 7.93
CA SER A 5 -4.04 -31.70 7.71
C SER A 5 -3.16 -31.71 8.97
N GLU A 6 -3.74 -31.81 10.15
CA GLU A 6 -3.01 -31.90 11.43
C GLU A 6 -2.30 -33.24 11.61
N ASP A 7 -2.78 -34.31 10.94
CA ASP A 7 -2.18 -35.66 11.01
C ASP A 7 -1.01 -35.83 10.03
N VAL A 8 -0.80 -34.92 9.10
CA VAL A 8 0.23 -35.02 8.06
C VAL A 8 1.64 -35.11 8.65
N PRO A 9 2.05 -34.29 9.65
CA PRO A 9 3.37 -34.42 10.25
C PRO A 9 3.61 -35.77 10.91
N ALA A 10 2.62 -36.33 11.60
CA ALA A 10 2.69 -37.64 12.22
C ALA A 10 2.80 -38.76 11.16
N ALA A 11 2.07 -38.65 10.06
CA ALA A 11 2.15 -39.60 8.94
C ALA A 11 3.54 -39.55 8.27
N ILE A 12 4.12 -38.37 8.07
CA ILE A 12 5.48 -38.19 7.54
C ILE A 12 6.51 -38.86 8.43
N GLU A 13 6.41 -38.69 9.74
CA GLU A 13 7.34 -39.31 10.70
C GLU A 13 7.23 -40.85 10.67
N GLN A 14 6.02 -41.41 10.62
CA GLN A 14 5.80 -42.85 10.48
C GLN A 14 6.39 -43.40 9.17
N VAL A 15 6.18 -42.73 8.05
CA VAL A 15 6.73 -43.13 6.76
C VAL A 15 8.25 -43.06 6.78
N SER A 16 8.83 -41.99 7.38
CA SER A 16 10.27 -41.84 7.46
C SER A 16 10.92 -42.95 8.32
N GLN A 17 10.27 -43.34 9.44
CA GLN A 17 10.74 -44.45 10.27
C GLN A 17 10.73 -45.80 9.51
N ILE A 18 9.65 -46.04 8.73
CA ILE A 18 9.56 -47.28 7.91
C ILE A 18 10.63 -47.24 6.83
N LEU A 19 10.87 -46.15 6.15
CA LEU A 19 11.87 -46.01 5.11
C LEU A 19 13.31 -46.21 5.69
N ARG A 20 13.62 -45.56 6.82
CA ARG A 20 14.92 -45.73 7.51
C ARG A 20 15.15 -47.18 7.89
N SER A 21 14.16 -47.87 8.43
CA SER A 21 14.29 -49.27 8.81
C SER A 21 14.55 -50.19 7.60
N ARG A 22 13.93 -49.90 6.47
CA ARG A 22 14.12 -50.65 5.23
C ARG A 22 15.44 -50.35 4.54
N HIS A 23 15.90 -49.11 4.56
CA HIS A 23 17.18 -48.68 3.98
C HIS A 23 18.34 -48.92 4.93
N ARG A 24 18.13 -49.49 6.12
CA ARG A 24 19.16 -49.77 7.16
C ARG A 24 19.99 -48.52 7.51
N ARG A 25 19.36 -47.35 7.56
CA ARG A 25 20.02 -46.09 7.87
C ARG A 25 19.80 -45.66 9.31
N ASN A 26 20.79 -44.97 9.89
CA ASN A 26 20.69 -44.37 11.21
C ASN A 26 19.98 -43.02 11.14
N LEU A 27 19.45 -42.55 12.27
CA LEU A 27 18.88 -41.21 12.41
C LEU A 27 19.84 -40.12 11.92
N GLY A 28 19.42 -39.30 10.99
CA GLY A 28 20.18 -38.18 10.42
C GLY A 28 20.99 -38.47 9.16
N GLN A 29 20.91 -39.72 8.61
CA GLN A 29 21.55 -40.13 7.33
C GLN A 29 20.49 -40.56 6.31
N ASP A 30 19.45 -39.78 6.15
CA ASP A 30 18.37 -40.10 5.23
C ASP A 30 18.84 -39.89 3.76
N ASP A 31 18.63 -40.87 2.91
CA ASP A 31 18.87 -40.84 1.48
C ASP A 31 17.58 -40.58 0.67
N PHE A 32 16.53 -40.15 1.37
CA PHE A 32 15.23 -39.82 0.80
C PHE A 32 14.73 -38.51 1.39
N SER A 33 13.86 -37.84 0.66
CA SER A 33 13.08 -36.69 1.15
C SER A 33 11.60 -36.95 0.95
N ILE A 34 10.80 -36.65 1.98
CA ILE A 34 9.36 -36.76 1.92
C ILE A 34 8.82 -35.33 1.71
N ILE A 35 8.25 -35.09 0.54
CA ILE A 35 7.62 -33.80 0.22
C ILE A 35 6.11 -34.00 0.29
N SER A 36 5.44 -33.31 1.20
CA SER A 36 4.00 -33.28 1.25
C SER A 36 3.45 -32.16 0.37
N THR A 37 2.23 -32.33 -0.15
CA THR A 37 1.52 -31.26 -0.85
C THR A 37 1.37 -30.02 0.03
N GLN A 38 1.18 -30.22 1.35
CA GLN A 38 1.10 -29.12 2.32
C GLN A 38 2.41 -28.34 2.37
N SER A 39 3.56 -29.00 2.44
CA SER A 39 4.87 -28.31 2.44
C SER A 39 5.10 -27.49 1.17
N PHE A 40 4.59 -27.96 0.04
CA PHE A 40 4.63 -27.21 -1.21
C PHE A 40 3.73 -25.95 -1.16
N LEU A 41 2.51 -26.09 -0.63
CA LEU A 41 1.60 -24.97 -0.45
C LEU A 41 2.17 -23.92 0.54
N ASP A 42 2.76 -24.39 1.63
CA ASP A 42 3.39 -23.51 2.63
C ASP A 42 4.57 -22.75 2.02
N MET A 43 5.40 -23.43 1.21
CA MET A 43 6.50 -22.78 0.49
C MET A 43 5.96 -21.74 -0.52
N ALA A 44 4.95 -22.10 -1.30
CA ALA A 44 4.34 -21.21 -2.27
C ALA A 44 3.75 -19.96 -1.58
N SER A 45 3.06 -20.15 -0.45
CA SER A 45 2.50 -19.04 0.34
C SER A 45 3.60 -18.16 0.95
N ALA A 46 4.69 -18.74 1.44
CA ALA A 46 5.84 -18.00 1.97
C ALA A 46 6.52 -17.15 0.87
N VAL A 47 6.71 -17.71 -0.33
CA VAL A 47 7.25 -16.98 -1.48
C VAL A 47 6.32 -15.83 -1.87
N THR A 48 5.02 -16.11 -2.00
CA THR A 48 4.03 -15.09 -2.33
C THR A 48 3.99 -13.99 -1.27
N GLY A 49 4.01 -14.35 0.02
CA GLY A 49 4.07 -13.40 1.13
C GLY A 49 5.31 -12.51 1.07
N THR A 50 6.46 -13.09 0.77
CA THR A 50 7.72 -12.34 0.61
C THR A 50 7.65 -11.34 -0.54
N ILE A 51 7.15 -11.77 -1.70
CA ILE A 51 6.98 -10.90 -2.87
C ILE A 51 5.99 -9.76 -2.53
N THR A 52 4.87 -10.08 -1.89
CA THR A 52 3.87 -9.08 -1.49
C THR A 52 4.46 -8.06 -0.51
N ALA A 53 5.25 -8.50 0.47
CA ALA A 53 5.93 -7.60 1.40
C ALA A 53 6.94 -6.69 0.69
N PHE A 54 7.70 -7.24 -0.26
CA PHE A 54 8.65 -6.48 -1.06
C PHE A 54 7.96 -5.43 -1.94
N LEU A 55 6.89 -5.82 -2.64
CA LEU A 55 6.07 -4.90 -3.43
C LEU A 55 5.42 -3.82 -2.56
N GLY A 56 4.93 -4.20 -1.38
CA GLY A 56 4.40 -3.26 -0.38
C GLY A 56 5.44 -2.24 0.08
N GLY A 57 6.68 -2.67 0.26
CA GLY A 57 7.80 -1.77 0.58
C GLY A 57 8.07 -0.76 -0.53
N ILE A 58 8.12 -1.21 -1.79
CA ILE A 58 8.29 -0.32 -2.96
C ILE A 58 7.12 0.68 -3.06
N ALA A 59 5.89 0.19 -2.89
CA ALA A 59 4.70 1.04 -2.89
C ALA A 59 4.76 2.08 -1.77
N GLY A 60 5.21 1.71 -0.57
CA GLY A 60 5.39 2.62 0.57
C GLY A 60 6.39 3.74 0.27
N VAL A 61 7.55 3.40 -0.30
CA VAL A 61 8.55 4.41 -0.72
C VAL A 61 7.97 5.33 -1.80
N SER A 62 7.29 4.78 -2.81
CA SER A 62 6.65 5.55 -3.88
C SER A 62 5.61 6.53 -3.33
N LEU A 63 4.86 6.10 -2.34
CA LEU A 63 3.86 6.91 -1.66
C LEU A 63 4.50 8.05 -0.84
N LEU A 64 5.61 7.79 -0.14
CA LEU A 64 6.37 8.84 0.55
C LEU A 64 6.86 9.92 -0.42
N VAL A 65 7.42 9.50 -1.57
CA VAL A 65 7.87 10.44 -2.60
C VAL A 65 6.71 11.25 -3.16
N GLY A 66 5.57 10.59 -3.47
CA GLY A 66 4.35 11.26 -3.91
C GLY A 66 3.78 12.23 -2.88
N GLY A 67 3.80 11.84 -1.60
CA GLY A 67 3.37 12.69 -0.49
C GLY A 67 4.25 13.94 -0.31
N ILE A 68 5.58 13.79 -0.44
CA ILE A 68 6.51 14.93 -0.47
C ILE A 68 6.19 15.84 -1.66
N GLY A 69 5.82 15.27 -2.81
CA GLY A 69 5.35 16.02 -3.97
C GLY A 69 4.13 16.88 -3.65
N ILE A 70 3.11 16.30 -3.00
CA ILE A 70 1.91 17.05 -2.54
C ILE A 70 2.32 18.17 -1.58
N MET A 71 3.17 17.88 -0.59
CA MET A 71 3.64 18.88 0.37
C MET A 71 4.34 20.05 -0.33
N ASN A 72 5.21 19.77 -1.32
CA ASN A 72 5.92 20.81 -2.05
C ASN A 72 4.99 21.69 -2.88
N ILE A 73 4.02 21.08 -3.60
CA ILE A 73 3.00 21.82 -4.35
C ILE A 73 2.21 22.72 -3.40
N MET A 74 1.78 22.19 -2.27
CA MET A 74 1.01 22.95 -1.28
C MET A 74 1.81 24.09 -0.66
N LEU A 75 3.12 23.91 -0.43
CA LEU A 75 4.00 24.99 0.06
C LEU A 75 4.12 26.12 -0.96
N VAL A 76 4.25 25.81 -2.25
CA VAL A 76 4.26 26.80 -3.32
C VAL A 76 2.90 27.52 -3.37
N THR A 77 1.80 26.78 -3.33
CA THR A 77 0.44 27.34 -3.30
C THR A 77 0.23 28.32 -2.13
N VAL A 78 0.75 27.98 -0.93
CA VAL A 78 0.68 28.87 0.24
C VAL A 78 1.44 30.17 -0.03
N VAL A 79 2.63 30.11 -0.65
CA VAL A 79 3.40 31.31 -1.00
C VAL A 79 2.67 32.16 -2.03
N GLU A 80 2.18 31.55 -3.11
CA GLU A 80 1.43 32.25 -4.17
C GLU A 80 0.15 32.91 -3.65
N ARG A 81 -0.54 32.27 -2.68
CA ARG A 81 -1.78 32.79 -2.08
C ARG A 81 -1.57 33.53 -0.77
N THR A 82 -0.33 33.93 -0.44
CA THR A 82 -0.02 34.60 0.85
C THR A 82 -0.88 35.85 1.06
N ARG A 83 -1.03 36.71 0.05
CA ARG A 83 -1.84 37.94 0.13
C ARG A 83 -3.32 37.64 0.33
N GLU A 84 -3.86 36.64 -0.34
CA GLU A 84 -5.25 36.19 -0.20
C GLU A 84 -5.53 35.67 1.22
N ILE A 85 -4.62 34.85 1.77
CA ILE A 85 -4.70 34.36 3.15
C ILE A 85 -4.66 35.51 4.14
N GLY A 86 -3.78 36.49 3.91
CA GLY A 86 -3.67 37.69 4.71
C GLY A 86 -4.98 38.51 4.73
N LEU A 87 -5.62 38.68 3.57
CA LEU A 87 -6.89 39.37 3.43
C LEU A 87 -8.03 38.66 4.18
N ARG A 88 -8.16 37.33 4.01
CA ARG A 88 -9.14 36.51 4.74
C ARG A 88 -9.00 36.66 6.26
N LYS A 89 -7.76 36.64 6.75
CA LYS A 89 -7.46 36.80 8.17
C LYS A 89 -7.75 38.23 8.68
N ALA A 90 -7.47 39.25 7.85
CA ALA A 90 -7.81 40.62 8.18
C ALA A 90 -9.34 40.83 8.28
N MET A 91 -10.14 40.07 7.50
CA MET A 91 -11.60 40.01 7.59
C MET A 91 -12.12 39.13 8.74
N GLY A 92 -11.27 38.52 9.55
CA GLY A 92 -11.67 37.80 10.76
C GLY A 92 -11.64 36.25 10.62
N ALA A 93 -11.11 35.68 9.55
CA ALA A 93 -10.96 34.22 9.43
C ALA A 93 -10.06 33.66 10.55
N ARG A 94 -10.50 32.58 11.19
CA ARG A 94 -9.76 31.91 12.25
C ARG A 94 -8.62 31.08 11.64
N LYS A 95 -7.57 30.85 12.42
CA LYS A 95 -6.47 29.95 12.01
C LYS A 95 -6.96 28.57 11.58
N MET A 96 -8.03 28.09 12.23
CA MET A 96 -8.60 26.77 11.93
C MET A 96 -9.30 26.73 10.57
N ASP A 97 -9.95 27.82 10.17
CA ASP A 97 -10.64 27.92 8.87
C ASP A 97 -9.64 27.82 7.72
N ILE A 98 -8.53 28.53 7.83
CA ILE A 98 -7.43 28.46 6.85
C ILE A 98 -6.81 27.06 6.84
N ARG A 99 -6.53 26.47 8.02
CA ARG A 99 -5.96 25.13 8.12
C ARG A 99 -6.87 24.08 7.47
N LEU A 100 -8.16 24.09 7.78
CA LEU A 100 -9.13 23.15 7.21
C LEU A 100 -9.24 23.29 5.70
N GLN A 101 -9.24 24.51 5.18
CA GLN A 101 -9.27 24.75 3.74
C GLN A 101 -8.09 24.05 3.03
N PHE A 102 -6.86 24.28 3.50
CA PHE A 102 -5.66 23.66 2.89
C PHE A 102 -5.61 22.15 3.10
N LEU A 103 -6.12 21.63 4.23
CA LEU A 103 -6.22 20.18 4.46
C LEU A 103 -7.24 19.52 3.50
N VAL A 104 -8.37 20.16 3.26
CA VAL A 104 -9.34 19.66 2.26
C VAL A 104 -8.74 19.71 0.87
N GLU A 105 -8.03 20.77 0.50
CA GLU A 105 -7.39 20.91 -0.81
C GLU A 105 -6.33 19.83 -1.03
N SER A 106 -5.46 19.56 -0.06
CA SER A 106 -4.47 18.49 -0.13
C SER A 106 -5.10 17.09 -0.19
N SER A 107 -6.19 16.88 0.56
CA SER A 107 -6.93 15.62 0.53
C SER A 107 -7.60 15.37 -0.82
N LEU A 108 -8.18 16.41 -1.43
CA LEU A 108 -8.78 16.32 -2.76
C LEU A 108 -7.74 16.03 -3.84
N LEU A 109 -6.56 16.65 -3.77
CA LEU A 109 -5.44 16.34 -4.67
C LEU A 109 -5.01 14.88 -4.56
N SER A 110 -4.86 14.40 -3.33
CA SER A 110 -4.47 13.01 -3.07
C SER A 110 -5.54 12.02 -3.51
N LEU A 111 -6.81 12.30 -3.22
CA LEU A 111 -7.94 11.48 -3.68
C LEU A 111 -8.04 11.43 -5.21
N GLY A 112 -7.83 12.55 -5.89
CA GLY A 112 -7.78 12.60 -7.35
C GLY A 112 -6.68 11.70 -7.91
N GLY A 113 -5.46 11.80 -7.36
CA GLY A 113 -4.34 10.91 -7.69
C GLY A 113 -4.65 9.45 -7.39
N GLY A 114 -5.26 9.17 -6.24
CA GLY A 114 -5.67 7.82 -5.84
C GLY A 114 -6.70 7.20 -6.79
N LEU A 115 -7.68 7.98 -7.24
CA LEU A 115 -8.69 7.53 -8.20
C LEU A 115 -8.06 7.18 -9.56
N ILE A 116 -7.16 8.02 -10.05
CA ILE A 116 -6.39 7.75 -11.26
C ILE A 116 -5.54 6.49 -11.07
N GLY A 117 -4.89 6.34 -9.91
CA GLY A 117 -4.10 5.15 -9.58
C GLY A 117 -4.93 3.87 -9.58
N ILE A 118 -6.14 3.89 -9.00
CA ILE A 118 -7.07 2.75 -9.02
C ILE A 118 -7.47 2.39 -10.45
N LEU A 119 -7.82 3.38 -11.27
CA LEU A 119 -8.22 3.15 -12.67
C LEU A 119 -7.06 2.56 -13.49
N LEU A 120 -5.85 3.10 -13.33
CA LEU A 120 -4.66 2.59 -14.00
C LEU A 120 -4.30 1.18 -13.53
N GLY A 121 -4.32 0.94 -12.22
CA GLY A 121 -4.05 -0.38 -11.65
C GLY A 121 -5.05 -1.44 -12.11
N TRP A 122 -6.33 -1.10 -12.15
CA TRP A 122 -7.36 -1.97 -12.68
C TRP A 122 -7.18 -2.24 -14.17
N GLY A 123 -6.90 -1.20 -14.96
CA GLY A 123 -6.62 -1.34 -16.40
C GLY A 123 -5.42 -2.26 -16.67
N ILE A 124 -4.33 -2.10 -15.92
CA ILE A 124 -3.14 -2.95 -16.03
C ILE A 124 -3.48 -4.40 -15.64
N ALA A 125 -4.24 -4.61 -14.57
CA ALA A 125 -4.67 -5.94 -14.14
C ALA A 125 -5.48 -6.65 -15.25
N LEU A 126 -6.42 -5.95 -15.89
CA LEU A 126 -7.20 -6.48 -17.02
C LEU A 126 -6.29 -6.86 -18.21
N LEU A 127 -5.34 -6.01 -18.56
CA LEU A 127 -4.40 -6.28 -19.65
C LEU A 127 -3.55 -7.52 -19.36
N VAL A 128 -3.04 -7.64 -18.13
CA VAL A 128 -2.27 -8.83 -17.70
C VAL A 128 -3.13 -10.08 -17.75
N GLY A 129 -4.38 -10.02 -17.30
CA GLY A 129 -5.32 -11.13 -17.39
C GLY A 129 -5.57 -11.57 -18.84
N GLN A 130 -5.75 -10.64 -19.77
CA GLN A 130 -5.93 -10.95 -21.19
C GLN A 130 -4.69 -11.62 -21.81
N ILE A 131 -3.50 -11.10 -21.50
CA ILE A 131 -2.24 -11.69 -22.00
C ILE A 131 -2.06 -13.11 -21.43
N ALA A 132 -2.37 -13.32 -20.16
CA ALA A 132 -2.28 -14.62 -19.52
C ALA A 132 -3.22 -15.64 -20.16
N THR A 133 -4.47 -15.27 -20.45
CA THR A 133 -5.43 -16.15 -21.13
C THR A 133 -4.99 -16.48 -22.55
N MET A 134 -4.41 -15.55 -23.29
CA MET A 134 -3.80 -15.82 -24.61
C MET A 134 -2.65 -16.82 -24.53
N SER A 135 -1.94 -16.86 -23.40
CA SER A 135 -0.84 -17.80 -23.14
C SER A 135 -1.31 -19.16 -22.60
N GLY A 136 -2.62 -19.39 -22.51
CA GLY A 136 -3.21 -20.65 -22.02
C GLY A 136 -3.31 -20.72 -20.49
N VAL A 137 -3.11 -19.64 -19.77
CA VAL A 137 -3.26 -19.54 -18.31
C VAL A 137 -4.50 -18.73 -18.00
N ASP A 138 -5.53 -19.36 -17.44
CA ASP A 138 -6.77 -18.67 -17.07
C ASP A 138 -6.59 -17.92 -15.74
N ILE A 139 -6.15 -16.67 -15.83
CA ILE A 139 -6.03 -15.75 -14.69
C ILE A 139 -7.08 -14.66 -14.85
N GLN A 140 -8.07 -14.68 -13.97
CA GLN A 140 -9.08 -13.61 -13.90
C GLN A 140 -8.74 -12.65 -12.76
N PRO A 141 -8.27 -11.43 -13.07
CA PRO A 141 -7.98 -10.44 -12.04
C PRO A 141 -9.30 -9.97 -11.41
N VAL A 142 -9.45 -10.22 -10.12
CA VAL A 142 -10.59 -9.75 -9.33
C VAL A 142 -10.13 -8.58 -8.48
N VAL A 143 -10.75 -7.43 -8.67
CA VAL A 143 -10.53 -6.26 -7.80
C VAL A 143 -11.68 -6.17 -6.82
N GLU A 144 -11.39 -6.49 -5.58
CA GLU A 144 -12.38 -6.46 -4.50
C GLU A 144 -12.70 -5.02 -4.09
N ILE A 145 -13.95 -4.76 -3.76
CA ILE A 145 -14.40 -3.42 -3.31
C ILE A 145 -13.66 -2.97 -2.05
N GLU A 146 -13.28 -3.92 -1.18
CA GLU A 146 -12.52 -3.64 0.04
C GLU A 146 -11.16 -3.02 -0.27
N VAL A 147 -10.48 -3.50 -1.30
CA VAL A 147 -9.18 -2.96 -1.76
C VAL A 147 -9.35 -1.53 -2.30
N ILE A 148 -10.43 -1.28 -3.04
CA ILE A 148 -10.74 0.07 -3.55
C ILE A 148 -11.00 1.04 -2.39
N LEU A 149 -11.79 0.63 -1.40
CA LEU A 149 -12.07 1.44 -0.22
C LEU A 149 -10.81 1.70 0.60
N LEU A 150 -9.98 0.67 0.81
CA LEU A 150 -8.71 0.79 1.52
C LEU A 150 -7.77 1.76 0.80
N ALA A 151 -7.62 1.62 -0.52
CA ALA A 151 -6.77 2.50 -1.34
C ALA A 151 -7.26 3.96 -1.29
N THR A 152 -8.58 4.17 -1.34
CA THR A 152 -9.20 5.51 -1.25
C THR A 152 -8.97 6.14 0.12
N LEU A 153 -9.22 5.38 1.19
CA LEU A 153 -9.00 5.85 2.56
C LEU A 153 -7.52 6.16 2.81
N PHE A 154 -6.64 5.31 2.34
CA PHE A 154 -5.20 5.48 2.47
C PHE A 154 -4.71 6.70 1.69
N SER A 155 -5.21 6.92 0.47
CA SER A 155 -4.93 8.12 -0.32
C SER A 155 -5.35 9.39 0.41
N ALA A 156 -6.55 9.43 0.99
CA ALA A 156 -7.02 10.56 1.79
C ALA A 156 -6.12 10.82 3.01
N ALA A 157 -5.70 9.76 3.70
CA ALA A 157 -4.81 9.85 4.86
C ALA A 157 -3.44 10.44 4.48
N VAL A 158 -2.89 10.08 3.33
CA VAL A 158 -1.66 10.66 2.78
C VAL A 158 -1.82 12.15 2.50
N GLY A 159 -2.92 12.56 1.85
CA GLY A 159 -3.22 13.96 1.59
C GLY A 159 -3.32 14.78 2.89
N LEU A 160 -3.98 14.23 3.91
CA LEU A 160 -4.06 14.85 5.24
C LEU A 160 -2.68 14.96 5.91
N PHE A 161 -1.91 13.88 5.91
CA PHE A 161 -0.61 13.84 6.58
C PHE A 161 0.38 14.84 5.97
N PHE A 162 0.57 14.78 4.67
CA PHE A 162 1.51 15.67 3.96
C PHE A 162 0.96 17.09 3.78
N GLY A 163 -0.36 17.29 3.84
CA GLY A 163 -1.01 18.59 3.84
C GLY A 163 -0.94 19.32 5.19
N LEU A 164 -0.73 18.61 6.31
CA LEU A 164 -0.77 19.19 7.65
C LEU A 164 0.29 20.29 7.87
N TYR A 165 1.51 20.07 7.39
CA TYR A 165 2.59 21.04 7.53
C TYR A 165 2.33 22.33 6.74
N PRO A 166 2.06 22.31 5.41
CA PRO A 166 1.76 23.51 4.65
C PRO A 166 0.47 24.23 5.16
N ALA A 167 -0.57 23.48 5.52
CA ALA A 167 -1.79 24.05 6.09
C ALA A 167 -1.52 24.79 7.41
N SER A 168 -0.67 24.24 8.27
CA SER A 168 -0.29 24.88 9.53
C SER A 168 0.54 26.13 9.28
N ARG A 169 1.43 26.12 8.29
CA ARG A 169 2.24 27.28 7.88
C ARG A 169 1.34 28.40 7.34
N ALA A 170 0.39 28.09 6.47
CA ALA A 170 -0.61 29.04 5.97
C ALA A 170 -1.43 29.66 7.11
N ALA A 171 -1.88 28.82 8.05
CA ALA A 171 -2.62 29.26 9.22
C ALA A 171 -1.79 30.10 10.20
N GLY A 172 -0.47 30.02 10.15
CA GLY A 172 0.46 30.81 10.97
C GLY A 172 0.74 32.23 10.45
N LEU A 173 0.51 32.52 9.17
CA LEU A 173 0.80 33.84 8.56
C LEU A 173 0.14 34.98 9.31
N GLN A 174 0.86 36.08 9.53
CA GLN A 174 0.31 37.28 10.10
C GLN A 174 -0.31 38.16 9.01
N PRO A 175 -1.51 38.74 9.20
CA PRO A 175 -2.18 39.56 8.18
C PRO A 175 -1.34 40.73 7.68
N VAL A 176 -0.62 41.42 8.60
CA VAL A 176 0.21 42.58 8.28
C VAL A 176 1.40 42.20 7.40
N GLU A 177 2.07 41.09 7.71
CA GLU A 177 3.19 40.58 6.91
C GLU A 177 2.74 40.05 5.56
N ALA A 178 1.60 39.32 5.54
CA ALA A 178 1.05 38.76 4.32
C ALA A 178 0.58 39.80 3.31
N LEU A 179 0.09 41.00 3.78
CA LEU A 179 -0.32 42.08 2.92
C LEU A 179 0.85 42.95 2.43
N ARG A 180 2.01 42.86 3.09
CA ARG A 180 3.23 43.57 2.72
C ARG A 180 4.12 42.77 1.74
N TYR A 181 3.76 41.52 1.49
CA TYR A 181 4.49 40.63 0.58
C TYR A 181 4.20 41.06 -0.87
N GLU A 182 5.25 41.58 -1.56
CA GLU A 182 5.24 41.85 -3.00
C GLU A 182 5.68 40.63 -3.80
#